data_b597d18fc570ba48dc27d59e0786448e
#
_entry.id   b597d18fc570ba48dc27d59e0786448e
#
_cell.length_a   1.000
_cell.length_b   1.000
_cell.length_c   1.000
_cell.angle_alpha   90.00
_cell.angle_beta   90.00
_cell.angle_gamma   90.00
#
_symmetry.space_group_name_H-M   'P 1'
#
loop_
_entity.id
_entity.type
_entity.pdbx_description
1 polymer ?
#
loop_
_entity_poly.entity_id
_entity_poly.type
_entity_poly.pdbx_seq_one_letter_code
_entity_poly.pdbx_strand_id
1 'polypeptide(L)'
;MQFFGDELLSYLGITAEPVTVGPTEFVYLTAKQLYEDFNFIKPDRSWIHLEFESDSIKEEDLRRFRSYEAVTSYICRVDITTYVICSSTVKEIRNELKTGHNTYKIIPVRLKNNNADELFARLFEKQKNGEVLNRADLVPLLLTTLMSGTTDQKDRIILANRLITESGALSQGEIVKMQAVLYTLANKFLSNQELTQIKEVLFMTPLGQMLVNDGFEKGVEKGIEKGIEKGIEKGIEKGAR
;
A
#
# COMPACT_ATOMS: atom_id res chain seq x y z
N MET A 1 -44.14 1.61 0.54
CA MET A 1 -43.39 2.22 1.65
C MET A 1 -43.02 3.68 1.41
N GLN A 2 -42.90 4.17 0.19
CA GLN A 2 -42.57 5.58 -0.13
C GLN A 2 -43.56 6.63 0.44
N PHE A 3 -44.82 6.25 0.64
CA PHE A 3 -45.87 7.18 1.05
C PHE A 3 -46.15 7.19 2.58
N PHE A 4 -45.56 6.27 3.33
CA PHE A 4 -45.86 6.08 4.74
C PHE A 4 -44.58 6.01 5.59
N GLY A 5 -43.48 6.65 5.16
CA GLY A 5 -42.19 6.58 5.83
C GLY A 5 -42.23 7.12 7.25
N ASP A 6 -42.84 8.31 7.43
CA ASP A 6 -42.90 8.97 8.73
C ASP A 6 -43.84 8.21 9.69
N GLU A 7 -44.98 7.73 9.21
CA GLU A 7 -45.93 6.95 10.00
C GLU A 7 -45.37 5.59 10.39
N LEU A 8 -44.62 4.94 9.49
CA LEU A 8 -43.95 3.66 9.80
C LEU A 8 -42.87 3.84 10.85
N LEU A 9 -42.00 4.85 10.74
CA LEU A 9 -40.97 5.13 11.72
C LEU A 9 -41.57 5.48 13.07
N SER A 10 -42.62 6.29 13.09
CA SER A 10 -43.34 6.64 14.31
C SER A 10 -43.97 5.41 14.98
N TYR A 11 -44.60 4.53 14.20
CA TYR A 11 -45.14 3.27 14.72
C TYR A 11 -44.09 2.37 15.34
N LEU A 12 -42.85 2.37 14.79
CA LEU A 12 -41.71 1.62 15.29
C LEU A 12 -41.00 2.34 16.48
N GLY A 13 -41.52 3.48 16.94
CA GLY A 13 -40.87 4.26 18.01
C GLY A 13 -39.58 4.96 17.61
N ILE A 14 -39.33 5.09 16.31
CA ILE A 14 -38.16 5.80 15.77
C ILE A 14 -38.53 7.26 15.57
N THR A 15 -37.99 8.12 16.45
CA THR A 15 -38.15 9.56 16.33
C THR A 15 -37.18 10.10 15.29
N ALA A 16 -37.71 10.61 14.19
CA ALA A 16 -36.95 11.28 13.14
C ALA A 16 -37.68 12.52 12.67
N GLU A 17 -36.97 13.50 12.13
CA GLU A 17 -37.53 14.59 11.36
C GLU A 17 -38.20 14.02 10.07
N PRO A 18 -39.07 14.78 9.36
CA PRO A 18 -39.66 14.29 8.13
C PRO A 18 -38.62 13.69 7.20
N VAL A 19 -38.86 12.43 6.78
CA VAL A 19 -37.91 11.65 6.01
C VAL A 19 -38.25 11.55 4.54
N THR A 20 -37.27 11.50 3.68
CA THR A 20 -37.43 11.11 2.28
C THR A 20 -36.86 9.72 2.07
N VAL A 21 -37.48 8.94 1.20
CA VAL A 21 -37.04 7.60 0.87
C VAL A 21 -35.79 7.68 0.02
N GLY A 22 -34.70 7.11 0.52
CA GLY A 22 -33.46 6.96 -0.22
C GLY A 22 -33.46 5.76 -1.18
N PRO A 23 -32.50 5.67 -2.09
CA PRO A 23 -32.33 4.50 -2.94
C PRO A 23 -32.09 3.25 -2.10
N THR A 24 -32.74 2.15 -2.45
CA THR A 24 -32.62 0.85 -1.78
C THR A 24 -31.73 -0.13 -2.54
N GLU A 25 -31.42 0.17 -3.80
CA GLU A 25 -30.54 -0.61 -4.65
C GLU A 25 -29.33 0.23 -5.03
N PHE A 26 -28.15 -0.27 -4.72
CA PHE A 26 -26.87 0.30 -5.13
C PHE A 26 -26.15 -0.72 -6.00
N VAL A 27 -26.11 -0.48 -7.30
CA VAL A 27 -25.26 -1.26 -8.20
C VAL A 27 -23.83 -0.73 -8.08
N TYR A 28 -23.03 -1.37 -7.25
CA TYR A 28 -21.62 -1.05 -7.09
C TYR A 28 -20.79 -1.89 -8.07
N LEU A 29 -20.86 -1.52 -9.35
CA LEU A 29 -20.03 -2.09 -10.41
C LEU A 29 -18.70 -1.30 -10.49
N THR A 30 -17.88 -1.39 -9.48
CA THR A 30 -16.48 -1.01 -9.61
C THR A 30 -15.64 -2.27 -9.58
N ALA A 31 -15.12 -2.66 -10.74
CA ALA A 31 -13.93 -3.48 -10.83
C ALA A 31 -12.71 -2.65 -10.38
N LYS A 32 -12.80 -2.00 -9.23
CA LYS A 32 -11.64 -1.40 -8.55
C LYS A 32 -10.99 -2.54 -7.78
N GLN A 33 -9.82 -2.95 -8.23
CA GLN A 33 -8.90 -3.66 -7.35
C GLN A 33 -8.60 -2.70 -6.20
N LEU A 34 -9.00 -3.08 -4.99
CA LEU A 34 -8.62 -2.36 -3.78
C LEU A 34 -7.19 -2.83 -3.46
N TYR A 35 -6.24 -1.89 -3.50
CA TYR A 35 -4.87 -2.17 -3.12
C TYR A 35 -4.67 -1.66 -1.70
N GLU A 36 -4.56 -2.58 -0.76
CA GLU A 36 -4.07 -2.34 0.59
C GLU A 36 -2.54 -2.40 0.56
N ASP A 37 -1.85 -1.53 1.32
CA ASP A 37 -0.39 -1.51 1.26
C ASP A 37 0.20 -2.83 1.80
N PHE A 38 -0.13 -3.22 3.03
CA PHE A 38 0.32 -4.49 3.61
C PHE A 38 -0.67 -5.06 4.62
N ASN A 39 -0.84 -6.38 4.60
CA ASN A 39 -1.58 -7.14 5.60
C ASN A 39 -0.69 -8.16 6.30
N PHE A 40 -0.74 -8.20 7.63
CA PHE A 40 -0.04 -9.18 8.45
C PHE A 40 -1.04 -9.98 9.28
N ILE A 41 -0.89 -11.29 9.27
CA ILE A 41 -1.74 -12.22 10.04
C ILE A 41 -1.05 -12.51 11.37
N LYS A 42 -1.76 -12.25 12.49
CA LYS A 42 -1.27 -12.57 13.84
C LYS A 42 -1.51 -14.04 14.19
N PRO A 43 -0.82 -14.57 15.23
CA PRO A 43 -1.04 -15.95 15.69
C PRO A 43 -2.49 -16.24 16.12
N ASP A 44 -3.22 -15.22 16.62
CA ASP A 44 -4.64 -15.31 16.99
C ASP A 44 -5.60 -15.22 15.78
N ARG A 45 -5.04 -15.20 14.57
CA ARG A 45 -5.73 -15.07 13.28
C ARG A 45 -6.37 -13.70 13.03
N SER A 46 -6.24 -12.73 13.92
CA SER A 46 -6.59 -11.35 13.59
C SER A 46 -5.52 -10.72 12.69
N TRP A 47 -5.89 -9.68 11.94
CA TRP A 47 -5.00 -9.06 10.96
C TRP A 47 -4.58 -7.67 11.39
N ILE A 48 -3.38 -7.31 11.00
CA ILE A 48 -2.87 -5.93 11.01
C ILE A 48 -2.85 -5.46 9.58
N HIS A 49 -3.62 -4.42 9.29
CA HIS A 49 -3.57 -3.68 8.04
C HIS A 49 -2.67 -2.47 8.22
N LEU A 50 -1.61 -2.35 7.39
CA LEU A 50 -0.74 -1.18 7.37
C LEU A 50 -1.01 -0.33 6.15
N GLU A 51 -1.19 0.96 6.36
CA GLU A 51 -1.24 1.99 5.33
C GLU A 51 -0.10 2.99 5.55
N PHE A 52 0.41 3.60 4.48
CA PHE A 52 1.47 4.61 4.53
C PHE A 52 0.97 5.92 3.96
N GLU A 53 1.11 7.00 4.73
CA GLU A 53 0.63 8.32 4.33
C GLU A 53 1.72 9.39 4.47
N SER A 54 1.86 10.23 3.43
CA SER A 54 2.75 11.40 3.40
C SER A 54 2.01 12.72 3.62
N ASP A 55 0.69 12.70 3.48
CA ASP A 55 -0.18 13.86 3.64
C ASP A 55 -1.02 13.77 4.92
N SER A 56 -1.64 14.91 5.31
CA SER A 56 -2.54 14.96 6.43
C SER A 56 -3.75 14.03 6.23
N ILE A 57 -4.06 13.22 7.25
CA ILE A 57 -5.16 12.26 7.21
C ILE A 57 -6.48 13.00 7.45
N LYS A 58 -7.37 12.93 6.46
CA LYS A 58 -8.67 13.56 6.44
C LYS A 58 -9.80 12.53 6.58
N GLU A 59 -11.03 13.00 6.52
CA GLU A 59 -12.21 12.14 6.60
C GLU A 59 -12.31 11.16 5.44
N GLU A 60 -11.96 11.59 4.23
CA GLU A 60 -11.97 10.76 3.03
C GLU A 60 -11.00 9.58 3.14
N ASP A 61 -9.84 9.79 3.74
CA ASP A 61 -8.85 8.73 3.99
C ASP A 61 -9.41 7.71 4.97
N LEU A 62 -10.05 8.15 6.06
CA LEU A 62 -10.71 7.25 7.00
C LEU A 62 -11.86 6.46 6.36
N ARG A 63 -12.61 7.05 5.42
CA ARG A 63 -13.65 6.34 4.65
C ARG A 63 -13.02 5.29 3.74
N ARG A 64 -11.89 5.59 3.11
CA ARG A 64 -11.11 4.65 2.30
C ARG A 64 -10.60 3.48 3.13
N PHE A 65 -9.89 3.73 4.22
CA PHE A 65 -9.38 2.68 5.12
C PHE A 65 -10.49 1.81 5.68
N ARG A 66 -11.61 2.43 6.12
CA ARG A 66 -12.77 1.70 6.58
C ARG A 66 -13.35 0.78 5.50
N SER A 67 -13.39 1.23 4.25
CA SER A 67 -13.90 0.41 3.15
C SER A 67 -13.00 -0.81 2.89
N TYR A 68 -11.68 -0.65 2.97
CA TYR A 68 -10.72 -1.74 2.85
C TYR A 68 -10.92 -2.76 3.97
N GLU A 69 -10.88 -2.29 5.22
CA GLU A 69 -11.09 -3.14 6.39
C GLU A 69 -12.43 -3.89 6.33
N ALA A 70 -13.53 -3.20 5.96
CA ALA A 70 -14.85 -3.82 5.89
C ALA A 70 -14.92 -4.91 4.79
N VAL A 71 -14.35 -4.68 3.62
CA VAL A 71 -14.32 -5.65 2.52
C VAL A 71 -13.46 -6.86 2.90
N THR A 72 -12.26 -6.61 3.40
CA THR A 72 -11.32 -7.68 3.78
C THR A 72 -11.88 -8.49 4.96
N SER A 73 -12.42 -7.84 5.99
CA SER A 73 -13.08 -8.51 7.11
C SER A 73 -14.28 -9.36 6.66
N TYR A 74 -15.09 -8.85 5.72
CA TYR A 74 -16.23 -9.59 5.18
C TYR A 74 -15.80 -10.83 4.38
N ILE A 75 -14.82 -10.69 3.50
CA ILE A 75 -14.35 -11.77 2.62
C ILE A 75 -13.57 -12.82 3.41
N CYS A 76 -12.62 -12.38 4.24
CA CYS A 76 -11.70 -13.27 4.96
C CYS A 76 -12.24 -13.76 6.31
N ARG A 77 -13.35 -13.18 6.81
CA ARG A 77 -13.96 -13.50 8.12
C ARG A 77 -12.98 -13.30 9.28
N VAL A 78 -12.28 -12.16 9.29
CA VAL A 78 -11.24 -11.84 10.28
C VAL A 78 -11.47 -10.48 10.93
N ASP A 79 -10.94 -10.32 12.14
CA ASP A 79 -10.84 -9.04 12.81
C ASP A 79 -9.58 -8.32 12.31
N ILE A 80 -9.71 -7.04 11.97
CA ILE A 80 -8.63 -6.22 11.43
C ILE A 80 -8.39 -5.00 12.29
N THR A 81 -7.13 -4.65 12.48
CA THR A 81 -6.73 -3.37 13.09
C THR A 81 -5.88 -2.60 12.10
N THR A 82 -6.33 -1.40 11.72
CA THR A 82 -5.62 -0.55 10.77
C THR A 82 -4.63 0.36 11.48
N TYR A 83 -3.35 0.24 11.11
CA TYR A 83 -2.27 1.14 11.49
C TYR A 83 -1.91 2.01 10.30
N VAL A 84 -1.74 3.30 10.52
CA VAL A 84 -1.32 4.24 9.48
C VAL A 84 0.05 4.82 9.83
N ILE A 85 1.04 4.44 9.04
CA ILE A 85 2.41 4.93 9.19
C ILE A 85 2.51 6.30 8.53
N CYS A 86 2.60 7.33 9.36
CA CYS A 86 2.61 8.71 8.92
C CYS A 86 4.05 9.21 8.72
N SER A 87 4.33 9.74 7.54
CA SER A 87 5.58 10.43 7.26
C SER A 87 5.84 11.57 8.27
N SER A 88 7.09 11.93 8.43
CA SER A 88 7.53 13.07 9.25
C SER A 88 6.90 14.40 8.84
N THR A 89 6.46 14.52 7.59
CA THR A 89 5.82 15.72 7.01
C THR A 89 4.34 15.86 7.35
N VAL A 90 3.70 14.79 7.82
CA VAL A 90 2.27 14.80 8.16
C VAL A 90 2.00 15.74 9.33
N LYS A 91 1.21 16.79 9.08
CA LYS A 91 0.89 17.82 10.08
C LYS A 91 -0.30 17.42 10.93
N GLU A 92 -1.40 17.03 10.30
CA GLU A 92 -2.67 16.75 10.93
C GLU A 92 -3.07 15.28 10.73
N ILE A 93 -3.54 14.65 11.79
CA ILE A 93 -4.02 13.28 11.75
C ILE A 93 -5.40 13.23 12.38
N ARG A 94 -6.40 13.01 11.53
CA ARG A 94 -7.70 12.57 11.97
C ARG A 94 -7.65 11.04 12.12
N ASN A 95 -7.92 10.53 13.31
CA ASN A 95 -7.82 9.10 13.59
C ASN A 95 -9.17 8.46 13.91
N GLU A 96 -10.26 9.21 13.84
CA GLU A 96 -11.61 8.76 14.15
C GLU A 96 -12.62 9.27 13.13
N LEU A 97 -13.50 8.38 12.68
CA LEU A 97 -14.64 8.65 11.82
C LEU A 97 -15.93 8.18 12.51
N LYS A 98 -16.80 9.13 12.83
CA LYS A 98 -18.14 8.85 13.36
C LYS A 98 -19.16 8.82 12.23
N THR A 99 -19.94 7.74 12.16
CA THR A 99 -21.01 7.57 11.18
C THR A 99 -22.23 6.95 11.86
N GLY A 100 -23.21 7.79 12.21
CA GLY A 100 -24.35 7.36 13.02
C GLY A 100 -23.88 6.82 14.38
N HIS A 101 -24.25 5.59 14.71
CA HIS A 101 -23.83 4.92 15.94
C HIS A 101 -22.46 4.25 15.89
N ASN A 102 -21.85 4.16 14.68
CA ASN A 102 -20.57 3.51 14.50
C ASN A 102 -19.40 4.50 14.60
N THR A 103 -18.33 4.07 15.22
CA THR A 103 -17.07 4.81 15.26
C THR A 103 -15.97 3.92 14.69
N TYR A 104 -15.38 4.34 13.58
CA TYR A 104 -14.19 3.73 13.01
C TYR A 104 -12.96 4.44 13.52
N LYS A 105 -11.91 3.69 13.88
CA LYS A 105 -10.66 4.25 14.39
C LYS A 105 -9.46 3.57 13.72
N ILE A 106 -8.45 4.38 13.45
CA ILE A 106 -7.12 3.91 13.05
C ILE A 106 -6.11 4.16 14.18
N ILE A 107 -4.99 3.47 14.13
CA ILE A 107 -3.85 3.69 15.02
C ILE A 107 -2.73 4.39 14.23
N PRO A 108 -2.54 5.70 14.37
CA PRO A 108 -1.47 6.41 13.67
C PRO A 108 -0.12 6.16 14.33
N VAL A 109 0.89 5.87 13.51
CA VAL A 109 2.29 5.75 13.92
C VAL A 109 3.09 6.88 13.25
N ARG A 110 3.55 7.84 14.02
CA ARG A 110 4.32 8.99 13.49
C ARG A 110 5.80 8.69 13.44
N LEU A 111 6.42 8.91 12.27
CA LEU A 111 7.87 8.81 12.09
C LEU A 111 8.60 10.16 12.27
N LYS A 112 7.94 11.15 12.88
CA LYS A 112 8.48 12.51 13.06
C LYS A 112 9.82 12.55 13.83
N ASN A 113 9.99 11.69 14.80
CA ASN A 113 11.20 11.63 15.64
C ASN A 113 12.28 10.70 15.07
N ASN A 114 12.01 10.04 13.94
CA ASN A 114 12.97 9.18 13.27
C ASN A 114 13.67 10.00 12.18
N ASN A 115 15.00 10.09 12.26
CA ASN A 115 15.83 10.84 11.32
C ASN A 115 16.62 9.85 10.44
N ALA A 116 16.42 9.91 9.12
CA ALA A 116 17.08 9.03 8.17
C ALA A 116 18.59 9.29 8.10
N ASP A 117 19.01 10.56 8.18
CA ASP A 117 20.45 10.93 8.10
C ASP A 117 21.21 10.38 9.30
N GLU A 118 20.62 10.46 10.50
CA GLU A 118 21.21 9.87 11.72
C GLU A 118 21.27 8.34 11.64
N LEU A 119 20.24 7.71 11.09
CA LEU A 119 20.22 6.27 10.86
C LEU A 119 21.35 5.86 9.92
N PHE A 120 21.50 6.53 8.78
CA PHE A 120 22.58 6.25 7.83
C PHE A 120 23.95 6.47 8.44
N ALA A 121 24.17 7.59 9.13
CA ALA A 121 25.45 7.89 9.79
C ALA A 121 25.85 6.77 10.77
N ARG A 122 24.92 6.32 11.60
CA ARG A 122 25.14 5.23 12.55
C ARG A 122 25.48 3.91 11.84
N LEU A 123 24.80 3.57 10.75
CA LEU A 123 25.04 2.32 10.04
C LEU A 123 26.37 2.33 9.29
N PHE A 124 26.73 3.46 8.67
CA PHE A 124 28.04 3.63 8.05
C PHE A 124 29.19 3.58 9.07
N GLU A 125 28.99 4.13 10.27
CA GLU A 125 29.98 4.03 11.35
C GLU A 125 30.18 2.57 11.78
N LYS A 126 29.10 1.80 11.96
CA LYS A 126 29.20 0.36 12.23
C LYS A 126 30.00 -0.38 11.16
N GLN A 127 29.70 -0.15 9.88
CA GLN A 127 30.46 -0.76 8.78
C GLN A 127 31.95 -0.36 8.80
N LYS A 128 32.22 0.91 9.05
CA LYS A 128 33.61 1.42 9.15
C LYS A 128 34.41 0.74 10.28
N ASN A 129 33.73 0.41 11.37
CA ASN A 129 34.31 -0.30 12.51
C ASN A 129 34.41 -1.82 12.29
N GLY A 130 34.00 -2.32 11.11
CA GLY A 130 34.02 -3.75 10.80
C GLY A 130 32.88 -4.55 11.44
N GLU A 131 31.84 -3.86 11.96
CA GLU A 131 30.68 -4.50 12.53
C GLU A 131 29.72 -4.98 11.42
N VAL A 132 29.20 -6.19 11.55
CA VAL A 132 28.21 -6.73 10.62
C VAL A 132 26.84 -6.16 10.99
N LEU A 133 26.16 -5.56 9.99
CA LEU A 133 24.80 -5.09 10.17
C LEU A 133 23.85 -6.28 10.32
N ASN A 134 23.02 -6.28 11.36
CA ASN A 134 22.02 -7.32 11.58
C ASN A 134 20.65 -6.89 11.03
N ARG A 135 19.65 -7.79 11.08
CA ARG A 135 18.28 -7.51 10.58
C ARG A 135 17.63 -6.31 11.28
N ALA A 136 17.86 -6.12 12.58
CA ALA A 136 17.30 -4.99 13.32
C ALA A 136 17.90 -3.64 12.87
N ASP A 137 19.13 -3.65 12.36
CA ASP A 137 19.77 -2.48 11.75
C ASP A 137 19.16 -2.17 10.36
N LEU A 138 18.80 -3.21 9.59
CA LEU A 138 18.39 -3.07 8.19
C LEU A 138 16.89 -2.79 8.01
N VAL A 139 16.01 -3.32 8.87
CA VAL A 139 14.56 -3.13 8.77
C VAL A 139 14.15 -1.65 8.77
N PRO A 140 14.72 -0.77 9.63
CA PRO A 140 14.39 0.66 9.59
C PRO A 140 14.71 1.35 8.26
N LEU A 141 15.65 0.81 7.45
CA LEU A 141 16.01 1.35 6.14
C LEU A 141 14.81 1.38 5.18
N LEU A 142 13.87 0.44 5.32
CA LEU A 142 12.66 0.38 4.52
C LEU A 142 11.77 1.62 4.69
N LEU A 143 11.84 2.28 5.83
CA LEU A 143 10.99 3.43 6.19
C LEU A 143 11.69 4.78 6.04
N THR A 144 12.93 4.82 5.53
CA THR A 144 13.73 6.06 5.46
C THR A 144 13.09 7.15 4.61
N THR A 145 12.30 6.80 3.60
CA THR A 145 11.52 7.75 2.78
C THR A 145 10.46 8.51 3.57
N LEU A 146 10.00 7.95 4.67
CA LEU A 146 8.96 8.52 5.53
C LEU A 146 9.53 9.25 6.76
N MET A 147 10.81 9.06 7.06
CA MET A 147 11.51 9.69 8.18
C MET A 147 11.82 11.17 7.91
N SER A 148 12.16 11.91 8.95
CA SER A 148 12.77 13.24 8.84
C SER A 148 14.21 13.14 8.32
N GLY A 149 14.82 14.28 7.98
CA GLY A 149 16.20 14.39 7.50
C GLY A 149 16.33 15.37 6.34
N THR A 150 17.55 15.65 5.94
CA THR A 150 17.92 16.59 4.87
C THR A 150 18.21 15.92 3.55
N THR A 151 18.61 14.64 3.58
CA THR A 151 18.83 13.83 2.37
C THR A 151 17.53 13.65 1.60
N ASP A 152 17.56 13.84 0.29
CA ASP A 152 16.39 13.67 -0.58
C ASP A 152 15.84 12.24 -0.53
N GLN A 153 14.53 12.10 -0.67
CA GLN A 153 13.84 10.79 -0.57
C GLN A 153 14.41 9.76 -1.57
N LYS A 154 14.69 10.19 -2.79
CA LYS A 154 15.33 9.34 -3.80
C LYS A 154 16.68 8.82 -3.32
N ASP A 155 17.53 9.70 -2.80
CA ASP A 155 18.87 9.33 -2.34
C ASP A 155 18.81 8.41 -1.11
N ARG A 156 17.82 8.59 -0.24
CA ARG A 156 17.58 7.65 0.88
C ARG A 156 17.27 6.24 0.40
N ILE A 157 16.50 6.08 -0.69
CA ILE A 157 16.22 4.76 -1.26
C ILE A 157 17.50 4.13 -1.83
N ILE A 158 18.32 4.91 -2.52
CA ILE A 158 19.59 4.45 -3.09
C ILE A 158 20.53 4.00 -1.95
N LEU A 159 20.70 4.82 -0.92
CA LEU A 159 21.52 4.49 0.24
C LEU A 159 20.99 3.26 1.01
N ALA A 160 19.68 3.19 1.22
CA ALA A 160 19.05 2.03 1.87
C ALA A 160 19.28 0.75 1.06
N ASN A 161 19.05 0.79 -0.26
CA ASN A 161 19.32 -0.34 -1.15
C ASN A 161 20.79 -0.80 -1.08
N ARG A 162 21.74 0.14 -1.10
CA ARG A 162 23.16 -0.15 -0.98
C ARG A 162 23.47 -0.87 0.33
N LEU A 163 23.05 -0.31 1.47
CA LEU A 163 23.31 -0.90 2.80
C LEU A 163 22.67 -2.30 2.93
N ILE A 164 21.48 -2.52 2.39
CA ILE A 164 20.82 -3.82 2.38
C ILE A 164 21.63 -4.82 1.56
N THR A 165 22.07 -4.43 0.36
CA THR A 165 22.81 -5.31 -0.57
C THR A 165 24.20 -5.65 -0.04
N GLU A 166 24.91 -4.69 0.55
CA GLU A 166 26.28 -4.82 1.04
C GLU A 166 26.36 -5.36 2.48
N SER A 167 25.25 -5.58 3.17
CA SER A 167 25.22 -5.93 4.60
C SER A 167 25.90 -7.26 4.93
N GLY A 168 25.90 -8.22 4.01
CA GLY A 168 26.39 -9.59 4.26
C GLY A 168 25.54 -10.41 5.26
N ALA A 169 24.52 -9.81 5.87
CA ALA A 169 23.70 -10.41 6.92
C ALA A 169 22.43 -11.08 6.40
N LEU A 170 22.11 -10.90 5.13
CA LEU A 170 20.87 -11.33 4.49
C LEU A 170 21.13 -12.36 3.39
N SER A 171 20.25 -13.32 3.27
CA SER A 171 20.19 -14.18 2.09
C SER A 171 19.74 -13.39 0.86
N GLN A 172 20.05 -13.86 -0.34
CA GLN A 172 19.63 -13.24 -1.59
C GLN A 172 18.11 -13.05 -1.66
N GLY A 173 17.32 -14.03 -1.21
CA GLY A 173 15.87 -13.93 -1.18
C GLY A 173 15.34 -12.85 -0.21
N GLU A 174 16.03 -12.60 0.90
CA GLU A 174 15.68 -11.51 1.83
C GLU A 174 16.01 -10.15 1.25
N ILE A 175 17.16 -10.02 0.58
CA ILE A 175 17.54 -8.80 -0.14
C ILE A 175 16.47 -8.44 -1.17
N VAL A 176 16.04 -9.38 -2.01
CA VAL A 176 14.99 -9.17 -3.01
C VAL A 176 13.68 -8.71 -2.38
N LYS A 177 13.26 -9.32 -1.25
CA LYS A 177 12.06 -8.90 -0.54
C LYS A 177 12.15 -7.48 0.00
N MET A 178 13.28 -7.10 0.60
CA MET A 178 13.49 -5.74 1.11
C MET A 178 13.54 -4.72 -0.03
N GLN A 179 14.18 -5.05 -1.16
CA GLN A 179 14.20 -4.22 -2.36
C GLN A 179 12.78 -4.03 -2.94
N ALA A 180 11.95 -5.07 -2.93
CA ALA A 180 10.56 -4.96 -3.37
C ALA A 180 9.76 -3.99 -2.51
N VAL A 181 9.95 -4.00 -1.18
CA VAL A 181 9.33 -3.03 -0.28
C VAL A 181 9.82 -1.61 -0.58
N LEU A 182 11.14 -1.41 -0.71
CA LEU A 182 11.71 -0.10 -1.08
C LEU A 182 11.13 0.41 -2.41
N TYR A 183 11.00 -0.45 -3.42
CA TYR A 183 10.42 -0.09 -4.70
C TYR A 183 8.94 0.28 -4.58
N THR A 184 8.17 -0.47 -3.78
CA THR A 184 6.75 -0.16 -3.53
C THR A 184 6.59 1.22 -2.90
N LEU A 185 7.40 1.55 -1.89
CA LEU A 185 7.38 2.86 -1.25
C LEU A 185 7.90 3.96 -2.19
N ALA A 186 8.93 3.68 -3.02
CA ALA A 186 9.38 4.59 -4.05
C ALA A 186 8.25 4.94 -5.03
N ASN A 187 7.54 3.93 -5.52
CA ASN A 187 6.43 4.11 -6.45
C ASN A 187 5.25 4.90 -5.85
N LYS A 188 5.07 4.81 -4.53
CA LYS A 188 4.02 5.54 -3.82
C LYS A 188 4.36 7.01 -3.56
N PHE A 189 5.62 7.33 -3.25
CA PHE A 189 6.00 8.63 -2.70
C PHE A 189 6.89 9.48 -3.62
N LEU A 190 7.50 8.90 -4.65
CA LEU A 190 8.36 9.64 -5.58
C LEU A 190 7.60 10.05 -6.84
N SER A 191 8.09 11.12 -7.46
CA SER A 191 7.66 11.52 -8.80
C SER A 191 8.07 10.48 -9.86
N ASN A 192 7.39 10.47 -11.01
CA ASN A 192 7.73 9.56 -12.11
C ASN A 192 9.18 9.72 -12.61
N GLN A 193 9.73 10.94 -12.55
CA GLN A 193 11.11 11.21 -12.96
C GLN A 193 12.10 10.57 -11.98
N GLU A 194 11.93 10.75 -10.68
CA GLU A 194 12.75 10.14 -9.63
C GLU A 194 12.64 8.61 -9.66
N LEU A 195 11.42 8.10 -9.85
CA LEU A 195 11.17 6.66 -9.95
C LEU A 195 11.92 6.03 -11.14
N THR A 196 12.04 6.75 -12.28
CA THR A 196 12.81 6.27 -13.42
C THR A 196 14.29 6.11 -13.05
N GLN A 197 14.86 7.06 -12.32
CA GLN A 197 16.26 6.97 -11.84
C GLN A 197 16.45 5.82 -10.84
N ILE A 198 15.48 5.61 -9.95
CA ILE A 198 15.51 4.47 -9.01
C ILE A 198 15.43 3.14 -9.77
N LYS A 199 14.59 3.04 -10.82
CA LYS A 199 14.50 1.85 -11.65
C LYS A 199 15.85 1.48 -12.25
N GLU A 200 16.58 2.44 -12.81
CA GLU A 200 17.91 2.20 -13.38
C GLU A 200 18.86 1.58 -12.36
N VAL A 201 18.87 2.10 -11.12
CA VAL A 201 19.68 1.54 -10.03
C VAL A 201 19.21 0.13 -9.63
N LEU A 202 17.90 -0.10 -9.55
CA LEU A 202 17.34 -1.39 -9.15
C LEU A 202 17.42 -2.44 -10.27
N PHE A 203 17.42 -2.07 -11.56
CA PHE A 203 17.60 -3.01 -12.67
C PHE A 203 18.92 -3.78 -12.61
N MET A 204 19.95 -3.19 -12.02
CA MET A 204 21.22 -3.84 -11.77
C MET A 204 21.21 -4.80 -10.57
N THR A 205 20.08 -4.91 -9.88
CA THR A 205 19.89 -5.77 -8.71
C THR A 205 19.16 -7.07 -9.08
N PRO A 206 19.22 -8.09 -8.22
CA PRO A 206 18.45 -9.33 -8.40
C PRO A 206 16.94 -9.10 -8.51
N LEU A 207 16.38 -8.12 -7.80
CA LEU A 207 14.99 -7.73 -7.95
C LEU A 207 14.70 -7.20 -9.36
N GLY A 208 15.58 -6.33 -9.89
CA GLY A 208 15.43 -5.82 -11.25
C GLY A 208 15.43 -6.92 -12.29
N GLN A 209 16.33 -7.88 -12.18
CA GLN A 209 16.40 -9.06 -13.06
C GLN A 209 15.11 -9.90 -12.99
N MET A 210 14.59 -10.12 -11.78
CA MET A 210 13.32 -10.82 -11.57
C MET A 210 12.14 -10.08 -12.21
N LEU A 211 12.04 -8.74 -12.02
CA LEU A 211 10.98 -7.92 -12.61
C LEU A 211 11.04 -7.90 -14.14
N VAL A 212 12.25 -7.90 -14.74
CA VAL A 212 12.44 -8.02 -16.19
C VAL A 212 11.95 -9.37 -16.69
N ASN A 213 12.31 -10.45 -16.02
CA ASN A 213 11.90 -11.81 -16.40
C ASN A 213 10.36 -11.97 -16.29
N ASP A 214 9.76 -11.55 -15.17
CA ASP A 214 8.30 -11.58 -15.00
C ASP A 214 7.57 -10.69 -16.03
N GLY A 215 8.15 -9.53 -16.36
CA GLY A 215 7.62 -8.64 -17.40
C GLY A 215 7.71 -9.26 -18.79
N PHE A 216 8.81 -9.97 -19.08
CA PHE A 216 9.00 -10.69 -20.33
C PHE A 216 8.01 -11.86 -20.45
N GLU A 217 7.86 -12.70 -19.42
CA GLU A 217 6.92 -13.83 -19.41
C GLU A 217 5.47 -13.36 -19.62
N LYS A 218 5.03 -12.34 -18.87
CA LYS A 218 3.70 -11.73 -19.04
C LYS A 218 3.53 -11.07 -20.41
N GLY A 219 4.60 -10.51 -20.98
CA GLY A 219 4.60 -9.94 -22.33
C GLY A 219 4.43 -10.99 -23.41
N VAL A 220 5.11 -12.13 -23.28
CA VAL A 220 5.00 -13.29 -24.17
C VAL A 220 3.59 -13.88 -24.09
N GLU A 221 3.07 -14.12 -22.87
CA GLU A 221 1.73 -14.67 -22.65
C GLU A 221 0.64 -13.80 -23.31
N LYS A 222 0.65 -12.49 -23.03
CA LYS A 222 -0.26 -11.53 -23.69
C LYS A 222 -0.06 -11.43 -25.20
N GLY A 223 1.17 -11.59 -25.67
CA GLY A 223 1.49 -11.61 -27.10
C GLY A 223 0.90 -12.83 -27.81
N ILE A 224 1.00 -14.00 -27.18
CA ILE A 224 0.40 -15.25 -27.66
C ILE A 224 -1.14 -15.13 -27.67
N GLU A 225 -1.75 -14.67 -26.57
CA GLU A 225 -3.19 -14.50 -26.44
C GLU A 225 -3.75 -13.58 -27.54
N LYS A 226 -3.15 -12.40 -27.73
CA LYS A 226 -3.51 -11.47 -28.81
C LYS A 226 -3.23 -12.04 -30.20
N GLY A 227 -2.20 -12.86 -30.35
CA GLY A 227 -1.87 -13.53 -31.61
C GLY A 227 -2.93 -14.57 -31.99
N ILE A 228 -3.39 -15.35 -31.02
CA ILE A 228 -4.46 -16.33 -31.19
C ILE A 228 -5.79 -15.62 -31.53
N GLU A 229 -6.15 -14.58 -30.77
CA GLU A 229 -7.38 -13.80 -30.98
C GLU A 229 -7.43 -13.21 -32.39
N LYS A 230 -6.38 -12.53 -32.83
CA LYS A 230 -6.25 -12.01 -34.21
C LYS A 230 -6.20 -13.09 -35.28
N GLY A 231 -5.65 -14.28 -34.95
CA GLY A 231 -5.63 -15.41 -35.85
C GLY A 231 -7.01 -15.99 -36.09
N ILE A 232 -7.81 -16.13 -35.02
CA ILE A 232 -9.21 -16.57 -35.09
C ILE A 232 -10.05 -15.58 -35.86
N GLU A 233 -9.93 -14.27 -35.55
CA GLU A 233 -10.67 -13.18 -36.22
C GLU A 233 -10.44 -13.18 -37.73
N LYS A 234 -9.17 -13.24 -38.15
CA LYS A 234 -8.79 -13.35 -39.56
C LYS A 234 -9.20 -14.68 -40.21
N GLY A 235 -9.24 -15.76 -39.45
CA GLY A 235 -9.72 -17.06 -39.91
C GLY A 235 -11.22 -17.05 -40.21
N ILE A 236 -12.01 -16.42 -39.34
CA ILE A 236 -13.46 -16.24 -39.50
C ILE A 236 -13.75 -15.34 -40.72
N GLU A 237 -13.05 -14.21 -40.87
CA GLU A 237 -13.22 -13.32 -42.02
C GLU A 237 -12.90 -13.99 -43.36
N LYS A 238 -11.90 -14.88 -43.40
CA LYS A 238 -11.54 -15.59 -44.61
C LYS A 238 -12.42 -16.83 -44.91
N GLY A 239 -12.98 -17.43 -43.85
CA GLY A 239 -13.90 -18.55 -43.98
C GLY A 239 -15.37 -18.18 -44.32
N ALA A 240 -15.70 -16.90 -44.18
CA ALA A 240 -17.04 -16.34 -44.49
C ALA A 240 -17.15 -15.84 -45.93
N ARG A 241 -16.16 -16.02 -46.78
CA ARG A 241 -16.14 -15.77 -48.23
C ARG A 241 -16.20 -17.10 -49.00
#